data_ef7f1e751023257b8d1dfb8c4599cff6
#
_entry.id   ef7f1e751023257b8d1dfb8c4599cff6
#
_cell.length_a   1.000
_cell.length_b   1.000
_cell.length_c   1.000
_cell.angle_alpha   90.00
_cell.angle_beta   90.00
_cell.angle_gamma   90.00
#
_symmetry.space_group_name_H-M   'P 1'
#
loop_
_entity.id
_entity.type
_entity.pdbx_description
1 polymer ?
#
loop_
_entity_poly.entity_id
_entity_poly.type
_entity_poly.pdbx_seq_one_letter_code
_entity_poly.pdbx_strand_id
1 'polypeptide(L)'
;MAKKTFLDFEQPIAELEGKIEELRYVQTESAVDITSEIDQLAKKSQQLTKDIYSDLTPWQITKIARHPERPYALDYVAEIFTHFVELHGDRHFADDLSIVGGLARFNGTPCMVLGQQKGRDTKERGLRNFGMSKPEGYRKALRLMKLAEKFKLPVFTFVDTPGAYPGIDAEERGQSEAIGRNIFEMAQLEVPIITTIIGEGGSGGALAISVADQVVMMQYSIYSVISPEGCASILWKTSDKAQDAADALGITAHRLKALGLVDKIVNEPVGGAHRDTKQAAAFLKRALADAYRQLADLKVKDLVDRRYERLQSYGRFTDTKANSK
;
A
#
# COMPACT_ATOMS: atom_id res chain seq x y z
N MET A 1 23.83 -15.26 0.41
CA MET A 1 22.61 -14.59 -0.05
C MET A 1 21.63 -14.49 1.12
N ALA A 2 20.82 -13.43 1.22
CA ALA A 2 19.78 -13.37 2.25
C ALA A 2 18.77 -14.51 1.99
N LYS A 3 18.38 -15.23 3.06
CA LYS A 3 17.43 -16.33 2.96
C LYS A 3 16.06 -15.75 2.56
N LYS A 4 15.53 -16.16 1.41
CA LYS A 4 14.17 -15.75 0.97
C LYS A 4 13.13 -16.24 1.95
N THR A 5 12.18 -15.39 2.29
CA THR A 5 11.02 -15.76 3.11
C THR A 5 9.92 -16.29 2.20
N PHE A 6 9.32 -17.42 2.56
CA PHE A 6 8.18 -18.02 1.87
C PHE A 6 6.98 -18.10 2.81
N LEU A 7 5.81 -17.79 2.27
CA LEU A 7 4.55 -17.98 2.99
C LEU A 7 4.15 -19.47 2.98
N ASP A 8 3.23 -19.85 3.86
CA ASP A 8 2.80 -21.24 4.00
C ASP A 8 2.30 -21.89 2.70
N PHE A 9 1.54 -21.17 1.90
CA PHE A 9 1.04 -21.64 0.60
C PHE A 9 2.12 -21.65 -0.51
N GLU A 10 3.27 -21.04 -0.28
CA GLU A 10 4.42 -21.03 -1.19
C GLU A 10 5.40 -22.19 -0.97
N GLN A 11 5.16 -23.09 0.00
CA GLN A 11 6.06 -24.21 0.33
C GLN A 11 6.47 -25.03 -0.91
N PRO A 12 5.58 -25.37 -1.86
CA PRO A 12 5.99 -26.08 -3.08
C PRO A 12 6.99 -25.32 -3.94
N ILE A 13 6.93 -23.98 -3.93
CA ILE A 13 7.91 -23.11 -4.63
C ILE A 13 9.23 -23.14 -3.87
N ALA A 14 9.19 -23.02 -2.53
CA ALA A 14 10.36 -23.06 -1.67
C ALA A 14 11.17 -24.34 -1.84
N GLU A 15 10.50 -25.49 -1.93
CA GLU A 15 11.14 -26.80 -2.16
C GLU A 15 11.87 -26.86 -3.51
N LEU A 16 11.25 -26.32 -4.58
CA LEU A 16 11.90 -26.28 -5.91
C LEU A 16 13.08 -25.29 -5.92
N GLU A 17 12.92 -24.13 -5.32
CA GLU A 17 14.03 -23.15 -5.24
C GLU A 17 15.18 -23.70 -4.39
N GLY A 18 14.92 -24.44 -3.30
CA GLY A 18 15.93 -25.11 -2.51
C GLY A 18 16.72 -26.13 -3.33
N LYS A 19 16.04 -26.98 -4.10
CA LYS A 19 16.70 -27.94 -5.01
C LYS A 19 17.57 -27.25 -6.08
N ILE A 20 17.11 -26.14 -6.62
CA ILE A 20 17.87 -25.35 -7.60
C ILE A 20 19.14 -24.79 -6.95
N GLU A 21 19.07 -24.30 -5.72
CA GLU A 21 20.23 -23.79 -5.00
C GLU A 21 21.25 -24.91 -4.68
N GLU A 22 20.77 -26.08 -4.25
CA GLU A 22 21.61 -27.26 -4.03
C GLU A 22 22.35 -27.67 -5.32
N LEU A 23 21.64 -27.74 -6.45
CA LEU A 23 22.27 -28.10 -7.73
C LEU A 23 23.28 -27.04 -8.19
N ARG A 24 23.01 -25.78 -8.01
CA ARG A 24 23.96 -24.69 -8.31
C ARG A 24 25.26 -24.81 -7.46
N TYR A 25 25.11 -25.18 -6.19
CA TYR A 25 26.22 -25.41 -5.29
C TYR A 25 27.10 -26.59 -5.79
N VAL A 26 26.45 -27.73 -6.11
CA VAL A 26 27.12 -28.93 -6.67
C VAL A 26 27.81 -28.60 -7.99
N GLN A 27 27.21 -27.83 -8.87
CA GLN A 27 27.81 -27.40 -10.15
C GLN A 27 29.07 -26.54 -9.94
N THR A 28 29.12 -25.75 -8.87
CA THR A 28 30.28 -24.91 -8.55
C THR A 28 31.44 -25.75 -8.02
N GLU A 29 31.16 -26.86 -7.35
CA GLU A 29 32.21 -27.74 -6.74
C GLU A 29 32.62 -28.92 -7.63
N SER A 30 31.87 -29.26 -8.66
CA SER A 30 32.13 -30.41 -9.53
C SER A 30 32.22 -29.98 -11.00
N ALA A 31 32.97 -30.77 -11.81
CA ALA A 31 33.08 -30.57 -13.25
C ALA A 31 31.86 -31.07 -14.05
N VAL A 32 30.74 -31.38 -13.38
CA VAL A 32 29.51 -31.90 -14.01
C VAL A 32 28.67 -30.76 -14.49
N ASP A 33 28.35 -30.74 -15.79
CA ASP A 33 27.42 -29.75 -16.38
C ASP A 33 25.95 -30.19 -16.15
N ILE A 34 25.28 -29.55 -15.20
CA ILE A 34 23.86 -29.77 -14.84
C ILE A 34 23.02 -28.54 -15.19
N THR A 35 23.49 -27.65 -16.05
CA THR A 35 22.82 -26.41 -16.44
C THR A 35 21.40 -26.68 -16.99
N SER A 36 21.26 -27.70 -17.84
CA SER A 36 19.94 -28.05 -18.43
C SER A 36 18.93 -28.47 -17.37
N GLU A 37 19.33 -29.17 -16.33
CA GLU A 37 18.47 -29.62 -15.25
C GLU A 37 18.04 -28.43 -14.37
N ILE A 38 18.99 -27.55 -14.04
CA ILE A 38 18.71 -26.29 -13.32
C ILE A 38 17.70 -25.43 -14.10
N ASP A 39 17.88 -25.28 -15.39
CA ASP A 39 16.97 -24.51 -16.26
C ASP A 39 15.55 -25.11 -16.31
N GLN A 40 15.43 -26.44 -16.37
CA GLN A 40 14.15 -27.12 -16.32
C GLN A 40 13.44 -26.89 -14.99
N LEU A 41 14.15 -27.03 -13.86
CA LEU A 41 13.58 -26.77 -12.54
C LEU A 41 13.20 -25.28 -12.35
N ALA A 42 14.01 -24.36 -12.86
CA ALA A 42 13.70 -22.93 -12.82
C ALA A 42 12.41 -22.60 -13.60
N LYS A 43 12.23 -23.18 -14.80
CA LYS A 43 10.99 -23.04 -15.58
C LYS A 43 9.80 -23.63 -14.82
N LYS A 44 9.97 -24.80 -14.21
CA LYS A 44 8.92 -25.44 -13.39
C LYS A 44 8.55 -24.61 -12.18
N SER A 45 9.54 -24.05 -11.46
CA SER A 45 9.30 -23.15 -10.33
C SER A 45 8.52 -21.88 -10.76
N GLN A 46 8.92 -21.28 -11.89
CA GLN A 46 8.22 -20.12 -12.43
C GLN A 46 6.77 -20.43 -12.83
N GLN A 47 6.53 -21.59 -13.46
CA GLN A 47 5.18 -22.00 -13.83
C GLN A 47 4.33 -22.26 -12.59
N LEU A 48 4.85 -23.00 -11.61
CA LEU A 48 4.18 -23.28 -10.34
C LEU A 48 3.84 -21.98 -9.58
N THR A 49 4.76 -21.01 -9.58
CA THR A 49 4.49 -19.68 -9.00
C THR A 49 3.32 -19.00 -9.71
N LYS A 50 3.26 -19.02 -11.04
CA LYS A 50 2.14 -18.46 -11.80
C LYS A 50 0.82 -19.14 -11.45
N ASP A 51 0.83 -20.47 -11.36
CA ASP A 51 -0.38 -21.27 -11.08
C ASP A 51 -0.91 -20.96 -9.67
N ILE A 52 -0.05 -20.93 -8.66
CA ILE A 52 -0.42 -20.59 -7.27
C ILE A 52 -0.94 -19.14 -7.19
N TYR A 53 -0.26 -18.18 -7.84
CA TYR A 53 -0.62 -16.77 -7.77
C TYR A 53 -1.81 -16.38 -8.67
N SER A 54 -2.29 -17.28 -9.51
CA SER A 54 -3.49 -17.05 -10.33
C SER A 54 -4.80 -17.19 -9.58
N ASP A 55 -4.82 -17.92 -8.45
CA ASP A 55 -6.04 -18.23 -7.67
C ASP A 55 -5.81 -18.09 -6.16
N LEU A 56 -5.38 -16.91 -5.76
CA LEU A 56 -5.15 -16.59 -4.35
C LEU A 56 -6.45 -16.22 -3.63
N THR A 57 -6.67 -16.80 -2.46
CA THR A 57 -7.76 -16.39 -1.57
C THR A 57 -7.50 -14.99 -0.99
N PRO A 58 -8.54 -14.24 -0.55
CA PRO A 58 -8.37 -12.95 0.12
C PRO A 58 -7.45 -13.01 1.35
N TRP A 59 -7.45 -14.14 2.06
CA TRP A 59 -6.54 -14.37 3.19
C TRP A 59 -5.07 -14.51 2.74
N GLN A 60 -4.81 -15.24 1.66
CA GLN A 60 -3.46 -15.35 1.08
C GLN A 60 -2.96 -13.98 0.57
N ILE A 61 -3.84 -13.20 -0.07
CA ILE A 61 -3.53 -11.82 -0.48
C ILE A 61 -3.19 -10.96 0.76
N THR A 62 -3.92 -11.12 1.87
CA THR A 62 -3.62 -10.42 3.13
C THR A 62 -2.21 -10.77 3.63
N LYS A 63 -1.81 -12.03 3.57
CA LYS A 63 -0.45 -12.46 3.93
C LYS A 63 0.61 -11.85 3.02
N ILE A 64 0.36 -11.80 1.71
CA ILE A 64 1.28 -11.14 0.74
C ILE A 64 1.37 -9.63 1.00
N ALA A 65 0.26 -8.96 1.28
CA ALA A 65 0.24 -7.53 1.62
C ALA A 65 1.12 -7.20 2.83
N ARG A 66 1.23 -8.14 3.77
CA ARG A 66 2.03 -8.06 5.00
C ARG A 66 3.40 -8.71 4.91
N HIS A 67 3.79 -9.21 3.73
CA HIS A 67 5.05 -9.93 3.59
C HIS A 67 6.24 -9.06 4.06
N PRO A 68 7.17 -9.59 4.90
CA PRO A 68 8.24 -8.80 5.50
C PRO A 68 9.22 -8.21 4.49
N GLU A 69 9.35 -8.83 3.30
CA GLU A 69 10.22 -8.35 2.21
C GLU A 69 9.46 -7.48 1.20
N ARG A 70 8.15 -7.23 1.40
CA ARG A 70 7.38 -6.35 0.51
C ARG A 70 7.97 -4.94 0.52
N PRO A 71 8.06 -4.26 -0.64
CA PRO A 71 8.57 -2.90 -0.71
C PRO A 71 7.69 -1.94 0.11
N TYR A 72 8.34 -1.07 0.87
CA TYR A 72 7.70 0.00 1.64
C TYR A 72 7.76 1.34 0.89
N ALA A 73 7.17 2.39 1.47
CA ALA A 73 7.10 3.70 0.83
C ALA A 73 8.46 4.22 0.34
N LEU A 74 9.50 4.15 1.18
CA LEU A 74 10.84 4.63 0.80
C LEU A 74 11.49 3.82 -0.33
N ASP A 75 11.20 2.52 -0.45
CA ASP A 75 11.69 1.70 -1.57
C ASP A 75 11.09 2.20 -2.90
N TYR A 76 9.78 2.49 -2.92
CA TYR A 76 9.13 3.06 -4.09
C TYR A 76 9.58 4.50 -4.37
N VAL A 77 9.81 5.30 -3.33
CA VAL A 77 10.32 6.67 -3.48
C VAL A 77 11.68 6.65 -4.17
N ALA A 78 12.58 5.78 -3.76
CA ALA A 78 13.92 5.66 -4.33
C ALA A 78 13.92 5.25 -5.83
N GLU A 79 12.97 4.40 -6.24
CA GLU A 79 12.90 3.88 -7.62
C GLU A 79 12.07 4.78 -8.56
N ILE A 80 11.09 5.52 -8.03
CA ILE A 80 10.11 6.27 -8.83
C ILE A 80 10.46 7.76 -8.95
N PHE A 81 10.94 8.36 -7.85
CA PHE A 81 11.17 9.79 -7.75
C PHE A 81 12.66 10.13 -7.74
N THR A 82 12.97 11.38 -8.01
CA THR A 82 14.34 11.93 -7.92
C THR A 82 14.36 13.12 -6.95
N HIS A 83 15.54 13.43 -6.41
CA HIS A 83 15.76 14.59 -5.52
C HIS A 83 14.82 14.61 -4.30
N PHE A 84 14.56 13.46 -3.71
CA PHE A 84 13.75 13.40 -2.50
C PHE A 84 14.48 14.05 -1.33
N VAL A 85 13.81 15.02 -0.69
CA VAL A 85 14.28 15.71 0.51
C VAL A 85 13.20 15.56 1.58
N GLU A 86 13.49 14.77 2.60
CA GLU A 86 12.55 14.52 3.70
C GLU A 86 12.36 15.75 4.57
N LEU A 87 11.13 16.02 4.99
CA LEU A 87 10.73 17.13 5.85
C LEU A 87 10.11 16.59 7.15
N HIS A 88 10.74 16.86 8.25
CA HIS A 88 10.42 16.32 9.57
C HIS A 88 9.53 17.21 10.43
N GLY A 89 8.81 16.58 11.36
CA GLY A 89 8.07 17.20 12.45
C GLY A 89 6.75 17.85 12.08
N ASP A 90 5.84 17.89 13.04
CA ASP A 90 4.49 18.46 12.88
C ASP A 90 4.39 19.97 13.18
N ARG A 91 5.45 20.58 13.71
CA ARG A 91 5.48 21.99 14.19
C ARG A 91 4.52 22.24 15.36
N HIS A 92 4.15 21.19 16.07
CA HIS A 92 3.23 21.28 17.22
C HIS A 92 3.77 20.51 18.44
N PHE A 93 4.16 19.26 18.27
CA PHE A 93 4.64 18.39 19.35
C PHE A 93 5.98 17.72 19.02
N ALA A 94 6.02 16.86 17.98
CA ALA A 94 7.20 16.05 17.67
C ALA A 94 7.24 15.62 16.19
N ASP A 95 8.24 14.80 15.86
CA ASP A 95 8.24 14.01 14.63
C ASP A 95 7.68 12.62 14.90
N ASP A 96 7.10 11.99 13.86
CA ASP A 96 6.70 10.58 13.85
C ASP A 96 7.28 9.91 12.60
N LEU A 97 8.20 8.96 12.83
CA LEU A 97 8.93 8.28 11.79
C LEU A 97 8.08 7.23 11.04
N SER A 98 6.85 6.97 11.49
CA SER A 98 5.91 6.08 10.79
C SER A 98 5.29 6.71 9.54
N ILE A 99 5.29 8.05 9.43
CA ILE A 99 5.03 8.78 8.20
C ILE A 99 6.31 9.45 7.74
N VAL A 100 6.71 9.14 6.52
CA VAL A 100 7.79 9.84 5.81
C VAL A 100 7.16 10.78 4.79
N GLY A 101 7.77 11.93 4.55
CA GLY A 101 7.26 12.85 3.54
C GLY A 101 8.22 13.97 3.23
N GLY A 102 8.14 14.47 2.02
CA GLY A 102 9.04 15.52 1.56
C GLY A 102 8.85 15.93 0.11
N LEU A 103 9.69 16.84 -0.31
CA LEU A 103 9.75 17.32 -1.69
C LEU A 103 10.51 16.32 -2.56
N ALA A 104 10.03 16.14 -3.78
CA ALA A 104 10.68 15.28 -4.77
C ALA A 104 10.41 15.79 -6.20
N ARG A 105 10.92 15.05 -7.19
CA ARG A 105 10.53 15.24 -8.59
C ARG A 105 9.99 13.94 -9.17
N PHE A 106 8.83 14.03 -9.79
CA PHE A 106 8.21 12.95 -10.55
C PHE A 106 8.31 13.28 -12.05
N ASN A 107 9.11 12.50 -12.79
CA ASN A 107 9.39 12.77 -14.22
C ASN A 107 9.79 14.23 -14.49
N GLY A 108 10.61 14.83 -13.60
CA GLY A 108 11.05 16.22 -13.68
C GLY A 108 10.12 17.24 -13.02
N THR A 109 8.84 16.92 -12.81
CA THR A 109 7.86 17.82 -12.17
C THR A 109 8.07 17.83 -10.65
N PRO A 110 8.22 19.00 -10.00
CA PRO A 110 8.24 19.07 -8.54
C PRO A 110 6.94 18.56 -7.94
N CYS A 111 7.03 17.82 -6.84
CA CYS A 111 5.86 17.23 -6.17
C CYS A 111 6.11 17.06 -4.67
N MET A 112 5.05 16.80 -3.92
CA MET A 112 5.08 16.35 -2.54
C MET A 112 4.82 14.86 -2.50
N VAL A 113 5.66 14.13 -1.76
CA VAL A 113 5.51 12.68 -1.55
C VAL A 113 5.32 12.42 -0.06
N LEU A 114 4.36 11.58 0.27
CA LEU A 114 4.03 11.13 1.62
C LEU A 114 3.87 9.63 1.64
N GLY A 115 4.24 8.97 2.70
CA GLY A 115 4.00 7.52 2.81
C GLY A 115 4.11 7.01 4.23
N GLN A 116 3.36 5.95 4.51
CA GLN A 116 3.53 5.19 5.73
C GLN A 116 4.70 4.24 5.56
N GLN A 117 5.60 4.23 6.54
CA GLN A 117 6.83 3.46 6.52
C GLN A 117 6.86 2.49 7.70
N LYS A 118 6.97 1.21 7.37
CA LYS A 118 7.27 0.14 8.33
C LYS A 118 8.79 -0.04 8.44
N GLY A 119 9.24 -0.67 9.51
CA GLY A 119 10.65 -0.99 9.69
C GLY A 119 11.02 -2.38 9.15
N ARG A 120 12.28 -2.58 8.73
CA ARG A 120 12.79 -3.87 8.27
C ARG A 120 13.19 -4.80 9.41
N ASP A 121 13.82 -4.27 10.41
CA ASP A 121 14.23 -5.00 11.62
C ASP A 121 13.39 -4.61 12.85
N THR A 122 13.60 -5.30 13.96
CA THR A 122 12.87 -5.07 15.21
C THR A 122 13.07 -3.66 15.77
N LYS A 123 14.28 -3.10 15.65
CA LYS A 123 14.61 -1.77 16.14
C LYS A 123 13.89 -0.71 15.30
N GLU A 124 14.00 -0.81 13.98
CA GLU A 124 13.36 0.11 13.06
C GLU A 124 11.82 0.03 13.16
N ARG A 125 11.26 -1.18 13.28
CA ARG A 125 9.82 -1.38 13.52
C ARG A 125 9.35 -0.68 14.79
N GLY A 126 10.11 -0.77 15.88
CA GLY A 126 9.81 -0.05 17.12
C GLY A 126 9.84 1.47 16.92
N LEU A 127 10.85 2.01 16.26
CA LEU A 127 10.96 3.44 15.96
C LEU A 127 9.82 4.00 15.09
N ARG A 128 9.28 3.16 14.19
CA ARG A 128 8.21 3.52 13.26
C ARG A 128 6.83 3.02 13.73
N ASN A 129 6.69 2.62 14.99
CA ASN A 129 5.45 2.08 15.57
C ASN A 129 4.78 1.03 14.65
N PHE A 130 5.57 0.17 13.97
CA PHE A 130 5.08 -0.84 13.02
C PHE A 130 4.25 -0.25 11.86
N GLY A 131 4.46 1.01 11.50
CA GLY A 131 3.69 1.74 10.50
C GLY A 131 2.38 2.32 11.04
N MET A 132 2.13 2.24 12.35
CA MET A 132 0.98 2.84 13.01
C MET A 132 1.32 4.26 13.45
N SER A 133 0.75 5.25 12.79
CA SER A 133 1.09 6.65 13.04
C SER A 133 0.39 7.21 14.27
N LYS A 134 1.13 8.05 15.00
CA LYS A 134 0.65 8.89 16.09
C LYS A 134 0.09 10.22 15.54
N PRO A 135 -0.59 11.04 16.37
CA PRO A 135 -1.17 12.31 15.92
C PRO A 135 -0.18 13.23 15.21
N GLU A 136 1.05 13.30 15.71
CA GLU A 136 2.12 14.10 15.12
C GLU A 136 2.51 13.66 13.71
N GLY A 137 2.38 12.37 13.37
CA GLY A 137 2.56 11.87 12.01
C GLY A 137 1.48 12.40 11.05
N TYR A 138 0.22 12.34 11.46
CA TYR A 138 -0.89 12.87 10.67
C TYR A 138 -0.83 14.39 10.54
N ARG A 139 -0.49 15.12 11.62
CA ARG A 139 -0.28 16.58 11.55
C ARG A 139 0.91 16.96 10.65
N LYS A 140 2.00 16.17 10.68
CA LYS A 140 3.10 16.34 9.72
C LYS A 140 2.60 16.16 8.29
N ALA A 141 1.84 15.09 8.00
CA ALA A 141 1.27 14.86 6.68
C ALA A 141 0.41 16.04 6.22
N LEU A 142 -0.49 16.56 7.08
CA LEU A 142 -1.30 17.73 6.78
C LEU A 142 -0.44 18.97 6.47
N ARG A 143 0.56 19.23 7.31
CA ARG A 143 1.48 20.36 7.11
C ARG A 143 2.16 20.29 5.73
N LEU A 144 2.58 19.10 5.32
CA LEU A 144 3.22 18.90 4.01
C LEU A 144 2.24 19.03 2.86
N MET A 145 1.01 18.54 3.01
CA MET A 145 -0.05 18.73 2.01
C MET A 145 -0.42 20.21 1.85
N LYS A 146 -0.52 20.97 2.95
CA LYS A 146 -0.73 22.43 2.88
C LYS A 146 0.47 23.17 2.27
N LEU A 147 1.68 22.69 2.48
CA LEU A 147 2.86 23.21 1.81
C LEU A 147 2.80 22.94 0.29
N ALA A 148 2.37 21.75 -0.11
CA ALA A 148 2.16 21.38 -1.51
C ALA A 148 1.10 22.30 -2.17
N GLU A 149 -0.04 22.52 -1.50
CA GLU A 149 -1.08 23.43 -1.96
C GLU A 149 -0.55 24.84 -2.19
N LYS A 150 0.20 25.39 -1.22
CA LYS A 150 0.80 26.73 -1.30
C LYS A 150 1.70 26.90 -2.53
N PHE A 151 2.45 25.86 -2.90
CA PHE A 151 3.37 25.87 -4.03
C PHE A 151 2.80 25.21 -5.29
N LYS A 152 1.52 24.84 -5.28
CA LYS A 152 0.80 24.21 -6.39
C LYS A 152 1.48 22.91 -6.88
N LEU A 153 1.94 22.10 -5.93
CA LEU A 153 2.60 20.82 -6.19
C LEU A 153 1.60 19.67 -6.10
N PRO A 154 1.60 18.72 -7.03
CA PRO A 154 0.82 17.51 -6.88
C PRO A 154 1.32 16.68 -5.67
N VAL A 155 0.39 15.99 -5.03
CA VAL A 155 0.65 15.15 -3.85
C VAL A 155 0.52 13.68 -4.24
N PHE A 156 1.55 12.89 -3.94
CA PHE A 156 1.55 11.44 -4.06
C PHE A 156 1.61 10.82 -2.68
N THR A 157 0.64 9.96 -2.35
CA THR A 157 0.62 9.27 -1.05
C THR A 157 0.75 7.76 -1.21
N PHE A 158 1.51 7.13 -0.31
CA PHE A 158 1.73 5.68 -0.27
C PHE A 158 1.22 5.14 1.06
N VAL A 159 0.19 4.28 0.98
CA VAL A 159 -0.51 3.73 2.14
C VAL A 159 0.00 2.33 2.44
N ASP A 160 0.55 2.15 3.65
CA ASP A 160 0.96 0.85 4.18
C ASP A 160 0.96 0.85 5.72
N THR A 161 -0.20 0.67 6.30
CA THR A 161 -0.40 0.68 7.75
C THR A 161 -1.46 -0.34 8.17
N PRO A 162 -1.30 -1.05 9.29
CA PRO A 162 -2.39 -1.83 9.90
C PRO A 162 -3.49 -0.96 10.53
N GLY A 163 -3.22 0.32 10.78
CA GLY A 163 -4.14 1.28 11.39
C GLY A 163 -3.41 2.44 12.06
N ALA A 164 -4.17 3.28 12.75
CA ALA A 164 -3.61 4.32 13.61
C ALA A 164 -3.06 3.71 14.91
N TYR A 165 -2.06 4.36 15.52
CA TYR A 165 -1.51 3.92 16.80
C TYR A 165 -2.57 4.04 17.91
N PRO A 166 -2.89 2.95 18.66
CA PRO A 166 -4.01 2.91 19.61
C PRO A 166 -3.60 3.24 21.05
N GLY A 167 -2.44 3.85 21.27
CA GLY A 167 -1.92 4.14 22.61
C GLY A 167 -2.60 5.32 23.30
N ILE A 168 -2.65 5.30 24.62
CA ILE A 168 -3.20 6.38 25.46
C ILE A 168 -2.53 7.71 25.14
N ASP A 169 -1.23 7.71 24.97
CA ASP A 169 -0.44 8.89 24.62
C ASP A 169 -0.82 9.51 23.26
N ALA A 170 -1.32 8.72 22.33
CA ALA A 170 -1.86 9.21 21.07
C ALA A 170 -3.26 9.81 21.26
N GLU A 171 -4.12 9.18 22.06
CA GLU A 171 -5.46 9.70 22.38
C GLU A 171 -5.36 11.05 23.08
N GLU A 172 -4.48 11.19 24.09
CA GLU A 172 -4.21 12.44 24.81
C GLU A 172 -3.74 13.57 23.88
N ARG A 173 -3.06 13.27 22.79
CA ARG A 173 -2.60 14.25 21.80
C ARG A 173 -3.52 14.41 20.58
N GLY A 174 -4.73 13.88 20.64
CA GLY A 174 -5.79 14.11 19.67
C GLY A 174 -5.70 13.25 18.41
N GLN A 175 -5.59 11.91 18.56
CA GLN A 175 -5.49 10.96 17.43
C GLN A 175 -6.68 11.09 16.48
N SER A 176 -7.90 11.09 17.03
CA SER A 176 -9.14 11.20 16.23
C SER A 176 -9.23 12.53 15.49
N GLU A 177 -8.84 13.64 16.16
CA GLU A 177 -8.85 14.97 15.55
C GLU A 177 -7.84 15.05 14.42
N ALA A 178 -6.61 14.57 14.61
CA ALA A 178 -5.57 14.61 13.58
C ALA A 178 -5.97 13.82 12.32
N ILE A 179 -6.59 12.66 12.48
CA ILE A 179 -7.12 11.85 11.38
C ILE A 179 -8.29 12.57 10.69
N GLY A 180 -9.30 12.98 11.46
CA GLY A 180 -10.49 13.64 10.93
C GLY A 180 -10.17 14.96 10.22
N ARG A 181 -9.24 15.74 10.77
CA ARG A 181 -8.74 16.97 10.16
C ARG A 181 -8.08 16.70 8.81
N ASN A 182 -7.23 15.67 8.71
CA ASN A 182 -6.61 15.31 7.44
C ASN A 182 -7.66 14.96 6.38
N ILE A 183 -8.65 14.13 6.71
CA ILE A 183 -9.73 13.74 5.79
C ILE A 183 -10.47 14.98 5.29
N PHE A 184 -10.84 15.88 6.19
CA PHE A 184 -11.55 17.13 5.87
C PHE A 184 -10.71 18.03 4.96
N GLU A 185 -9.45 18.28 5.31
CA GLU A 185 -8.58 19.17 4.55
C GLU A 185 -8.19 18.59 3.18
N MET A 186 -7.92 17.28 3.11
CA MET A 186 -7.62 16.61 1.84
C MET A 186 -8.78 16.70 0.85
N ALA A 187 -10.02 16.65 1.32
CA ALA A 187 -11.20 16.80 0.45
C ALA A 187 -11.24 18.15 -0.26
N GLN A 188 -10.61 19.19 0.29
CA GLN A 188 -10.64 20.56 -0.20
C GLN A 188 -9.31 21.04 -0.82
N LEU A 189 -8.23 20.24 -0.77
CA LEU A 189 -6.92 20.65 -1.30
C LEU A 189 -7.00 21.00 -2.79
N GLU A 190 -6.47 22.16 -3.13
CA GLU A 190 -6.50 22.75 -4.49
C GLU A 190 -5.40 22.23 -5.43
N VAL A 191 -4.85 21.05 -5.12
CA VAL A 191 -3.81 20.39 -5.93
C VAL A 191 -4.18 18.92 -6.19
N PRO A 192 -3.68 18.31 -7.28
CA PRO A 192 -3.91 16.89 -7.54
C PRO A 192 -3.38 15.99 -6.41
N ILE A 193 -4.18 15.03 -6.00
CA ILE A 193 -3.82 14.02 -5.01
C ILE A 193 -3.99 12.63 -5.63
N ILE A 194 -2.91 11.86 -5.63
CA ILE A 194 -2.91 10.48 -6.12
C ILE A 194 -2.45 9.58 -4.98
N THR A 195 -3.33 8.72 -4.53
CA THR A 195 -3.05 7.75 -3.45
C THR A 195 -2.74 6.37 -4.03
N THR A 196 -1.75 5.71 -3.47
CA THR A 196 -1.44 4.31 -3.79
C THR A 196 -1.48 3.45 -2.55
N ILE A 197 -2.31 2.39 -2.55
CA ILE A 197 -2.26 1.35 -1.53
C ILE A 197 -1.19 0.35 -1.94
N ILE A 198 -0.05 0.33 -1.22
CA ILE A 198 1.14 -0.47 -1.60
C ILE A 198 1.26 -1.79 -0.82
N GLY A 199 0.57 -1.90 0.30
CA GLY A 199 0.57 -3.08 1.16
C GLY A 199 -0.75 -3.20 1.90
N GLU A 200 -0.77 -2.84 3.16
CA GLU A 200 -1.95 -2.89 4.02
C GLU A 200 -2.52 -1.50 4.24
N GLY A 201 -3.76 -1.27 3.80
CA GLY A 201 -4.49 -0.01 4.03
C GLY A 201 -5.49 -0.18 5.17
N GLY A 202 -5.05 0.00 6.42
CA GLY A 202 -5.86 -0.26 7.60
C GLY A 202 -6.57 0.98 8.15
N SER A 203 -7.89 0.92 8.22
CA SER A 203 -8.76 1.79 9.04
C SER A 203 -8.53 3.30 8.85
N GLY A 204 -8.79 4.09 9.90
CA GLY A 204 -8.58 5.53 9.93
C GLY A 204 -7.13 5.95 9.66
N GLY A 205 -6.16 5.10 10.01
CA GLY A 205 -4.74 5.34 9.73
C GLY A 205 -4.45 5.43 8.24
N ALA A 206 -5.08 4.59 7.44
CA ALA A 206 -5.00 4.66 5.99
C ALA A 206 -5.81 5.85 5.44
N LEU A 207 -7.04 6.06 5.91
CA LEU A 207 -7.92 7.15 5.45
C LEU A 207 -7.28 8.52 5.63
N ALA A 208 -6.50 8.73 6.70
CA ALA A 208 -5.87 10.01 7.03
C ALA A 208 -4.90 10.55 5.95
N ILE A 209 -4.48 9.71 5.00
CA ILE A 209 -3.65 10.12 3.87
C ILE A 209 -4.15 9.59 2.52
N SER A 210 -5.41 9.14 2.44
CA SER A 210 -5.92 8.47 1.22
C SER A 210 -7.16 9.11 0.59
N VAL A 211 -7.63 10.26 1.06
CA VAL A 211 -8.63 11.04 0.34
C VAL A 211 -7.98 11.66 -0.90
N ALA A 212 -8.39 11.25 -2.10
CA ALA A 212 -7.66 11.56 -3.32
C ALA A 212 -8.55 11.71 -4.55
N ASP A 213 -8.01 12.33 -5.60
CA ASP A 213 -8.63 12.41 -6.93
C ASP A 213 -8.57 11.07 -7.65
N GLN A 214 -7.51 10.30 -7.40
CA GLN A 214 -7.36 8.92 -7.90
C GLN A 214 -6.75 8.01 -6.82
N VAL A 215 -7.35 6.85 -6.66
CA VAL A 215 -6.86 5.77 -5.79
C VAL A 215 -6.36 4.63 -6.65
N VAL A 216 -5.05 4.42 -6.59
CA VAL A 216 -4.34 3.32 -7.22
C VAL A 216 -4.08 2.24 -6.17
N MET A 217 -4.11 0.98 -6.55
CA MET A 217 -3.89 -0.12 -5.61
C MET A 217 -3.01 -1.19 -6.25
N MET A 218 -2.00 -1.66 -5.53
CA MET A 218 -1.18 -2.79 -5.97
C MET A 218 -2.02 -4.07 -5.92
N GLN A 219 -1.75 -4.99 -6.84
CA GLN A 219 -2.57 -6.20 -7.07
C GLN A 219 -2.78 -7.03 -5.80
N TYR A 220 -1.72 -7.23 -5.01
CA TYR A 220 -1.74 -8.03 -3.80
C TYR A 220 -1.66 -7.18 -2.53
N SER A 221 -2.25 -6.00 -2.56
CA SER A 221 -2.50 -5.18 -1.37
C SER A 221 -3.94 -5.36 -0.89
N ILE A 222 -4.22 -4.91 0.34
CA ILE A 222 -5.55 -4.91 0.94
C ILE A 222 -5.91 -3.51 1.44
N TYR A 223 -7.22 -3.18 1.42
CA TYR A 223 -7.72 -1.93 1.96
C TYR A 223 -9.03 -2.20 2.71
N SER A 224 -9.06 -1.91 4.01
CA SER A 224 -10.14 -2.33 4.90
C SER A 224 -10.32 -1.40 6.09
N VAL A 225 -11.54 -1.30 6.60
CA VAL A 225 -11.88 -0.58 7.83
C VAL A 225 -11.30 -1.24 9.08
N ILE A 226 -11.09 -2.54 9.06
CA ILE A 226 -10.60 -3.35 10.18
C ILE A 226 -9.77 -4.53 9.64
N SER A 227 -8.83 -5.03 10.42
CA SER A 227 -8.12 -6.26 10.04
C SER A 227 -9.05 -7.48 10.06
N PRO A 228 -8.81 -8.51 9.24
CA PRO A 228 -9.60 -9.74 9.28
C PRO A 228 -9.64 -10.38 10.66
N GLU A 229 -8.52 -10.36 11.38
CA GLU A 229 -8.42 -10.88 12.75
C GLU A 229 -9.28 -10.08 13.74
N GLY A 230 -9.25 -8.75 13.62
CA GLY A 230 -10.07 -7.86 14.43
C GLY A 230 -11.57 -8.06 14.16
N CYS A 231 -11.95 -8.17 12.90
CA CYS A 231 -13.31 -8.47 12.48
C CYS A 231 -13.78 -9.84 13.04
N ALA A 232 -12.95 -10.86 12.90
CA ALA A 232 -13.25 -12.20 13.43
C ALA A 232 -13.41 -12.18 14.96
N SER A 233 -12.54 -11.49 15.67
CA SER A 233 -12.61 -11.35 17.13
C SER A 233 -13.89 -10.66 17.59
N ILE A 234 -14.37 -9.67 16.88
CA ILE A 234 -15.61 -8.95 17.21
C ILE A 234 -16.84 -9.80 16.91
N LEU A 235 -16.92 -10.40 15.71
CA LEU A 235 -18.12 -11.09 15.24
C LEU A 235 -18.23 -12.53 15.77
N TRP A 236 -17.13 -13.26 15.80
CA TRP A 236 -17.11 -14.70 16.19
C TRP A 236 -16.42 -14.97 17.52
N LYS A 237 -15.91 -13.95 18.21
CA LYS A 237 -15.20 -14.06 19.50
C LYS A 237 -13.93 -14.94 19.43
N THR A 238 -13.38 -15.13 18.22
CA THR A 238 -12.12 -15.85 17.98
C THR A 238 -11.42 -15.30 16.75
N SER A 239 -10.08 -15.22 16.79
CA SER A 239 -9.26 -14.87 15.64
C SER A 239 -9.12 -15.98 14.60
N ASP A 240 -9.48 -17.22 14.94
CA ASP A 240 -9.36 -18.39 14.05
C ASP A 240 -10.23 -18.26 12.78
N LYS A 241 -11.23 -17.38 12.83
CA LYS A 241 -12.12 -17.03 11.71
C LYS A 241 -11.62 -15.88 10.84
N ALA A 242 -10.32 -15.53 10.94
CA ALA A 242 -9.76 -14.43 10.16
C ALA A 242 -9.84 -14.67 8.63
N GLN A 243 -9.75 -15.92 8.19
CA GLN A 243 -9.93 -16.27 6.78
C GLN A 243 -11.36 -15.99 6.30
N ASP A 244 -12.38 -16.46 7.05
CA ASP A 244 -13.78 -16.20 6.73
C ASP A 244 -14.09 -14.68 6.74
N ALA A 245 -13.47 -13.94 7.67
CA ALA A 245 -13.57 -12.49 7.73
C ALA A 245 -12.95 -11.81 6.51
N ALA A 246 -11.78 -12.25 6.06
CA ALA A 246 -11.11 -11.69 4.88
C ALA A 246 -11.99 -11.84 3.62
N ASP A 247 -12.63 -13.00 3.45
CA ASP A 247 -13.54 -13.27 2.35
C ASP A 247 -14.78 -12.37 2.40
N ALA A 248 -15.40 -12.25 3.59
CA ALA A 248 -16.63 -11.46 3.80
C ALA A 248 -16.40 -9.95 3.65
N LEU A 249 -15.26 -9.42 4.09
CA LEU A 249 -14.94 -7.99 4.06
C LEU A 249 -14.70 -7.43 2.66
N GLY A 250 -14.35 -8.26 1.68
CA GLY A 250 -14.13 -7.83 0.30
C GLY A 250 -12.96 -6.85 0.11
N ILE A 251 -11.86 -7.07 0.81
CA ILE A 251 -10.72 -6.15 1.00
C ILE A 251 -9.69 -6.12 -0.13
N THR A 252 -9.83 -6.98 -1.14
CA THR A 252 -8.86 -7.13 -2.23
C THR A 252 -9.01 -6.06 -3.31
N ALA A 253 -7.93 -5.78 -4.05
CA ALA A 253 -7.91 -4.77 -5.09
C ALA A 253 -9.01 -4.96 -6.15
N HIS A 254 -9.23 -6.19 -6.61
CA HIS A 254 -10.26 -6.50 -7.59
C HIS A 254 -11.67 -6.23 -7.07
N ARG A 255 -11.95 -6.63 -5.83
CA ARG A 255 -13.25 -6.41 -5.20
C ARG A 255 -13.53 -4.93 -5.00
N LEU A 256 -12.55 -4.19 -4.49
CA LEU A 256 -12.68 -2.74 -4.25
C LEU A 256 -12.81 -1.93 -5.54
N LYS A 257 -12.13 -2.36 -6.61
CA LYS A 257 -12.34 -1.78 -7.94
C LYS A 257 -13.75 -2.02 -8.46
N ALA A 258 -14.27 -3.23 -8.31
CA ALA A 258 -15.64 -3.56 -8.71
C ALA A 258 -16.70 -2.73 -7.93
N LEU A 259 -16.39 -2.36 -6.67
CA LEU A 259 -17.22 -1.48 -5.84
C LEU A 259 -17.04 0.02 -6.15
N GLY A 260 -16.10 0.40 -7.02
CA GLY A 260 -15.83 1.79 -7.39
C GLY A 260 -14.98 2.57 -6.35
N LEU A 261 -14.38 1.88 -5.38
CA LEU A 261 -13.53 2.50 -4.36
C LEU A 261 -12.08 2.71 -4.83
N VAL A 262 -11.64 1.91 -5.80
CA VAL A 262 -10.30 1.96 -6.41
C VAL A 262 -10.43 2.20 -7.91
N ASP A 263 -9.65 3.14 -8.45
CA ASP A 263 -9.70 3.51 -9.87
C ASP A 263 -8.84 2.59 -10.73
N LYS A 264 -7.66 2.24 -10.25
CA LYS A 264 -6.69 1.47 -11.03
C LYS A 264 -5.97 0.43 -10.17
N ILE A 265 -5.92 -0.81 -10.67
CA ILE A 265 -5.08 -1.87 -10.11
C ILE A 265 -3.75 -1.86 -10.87
N VAL A 266 -2.65 -1.94 -10.15
CA VAL A 266 -1.31 -2.14 -10.70
C VAL A 266 -0.92 -3.58 -10.52
N ASN A 267 -0.73 -4.29 -11.63
CA ASN A 267 -0.26 -5.67 -11.60
C ASN A 267 1.14 -5.73 -10.96
N GLU A 268 1.37 -6.79 -10.24
CA GLU A 268 2.67 -7.07 -9.63
C GLU A 268 3.46 -8.10 -10.45
N PRO A 269 4.78 -8.17 -10.28
CA PRO A 269 5.59 -9.26 -10.83
C PRO A 269 5.06 -10.62 -10.38
N VAL A 270 5.38 -11.67 -11.14
CA VAL A 270 5.03 -13.05 -10.77
C VAL A 270 5.64 -13.37 -9.39
N GLY A 271 4.80 -13.78 -8.47
CA GLY A 271 5.18 -14.02 -7.08
C GLY A 271 5.15 -12.76 -6.18
N GLY A 272 4.65 -11.61 -6.67
CA GLY A 272 4.43 -10.39 -5.89
C GLY A 272 5.59 -9.37 -5.94
N ALA A 273 5.33 -8.17 -5.42
CA ALA A 273 6.26 -7.05 -5.46
C ALA A 273 7.59 -7.31 -4.72
N HIS A 274 7.59 -8.19 -3.72
CA HIS A 274 8.78 -8.58 -2.97
C HIS A 274 9.75 -9.46 -3.77
N ARG A 275 9.30 -10.09 -4.85
CA ARG A 275 10.15 -10.90 -5.74
C ARG A 275 10.96 -10.05 -6.71
N ASP A 276 10.39 -8.93 -7.16
CA ASP A 276 11.05 -7.96 -8.04
C ASP A 276 10.54 -6.54 -7.75
N THR A 277 11.18 -5.89 -6.79
CA THR A 277 10.85 -4.52 -6.38
C THR A 277 11.01 -3.51 -7.51
N LYS A 278 12.04 -3.66 -8.36
CA LYS A 278 12.29 -2.73 -9.46
C LYS A 278 11.21 -2.82 -10.53
N GLN A 279 10.79 -4.04 -10.87
CA GLN A 279 9.71 -4.23 -11.84
C GLN A 279 8.37 -3.72 -11.27
N ALA A 280 8.08 -4.00 -9.99
CA ALA A 280 6.89 -3.48 -9.31
C ALA A 280 6.86 -1.94 -9.31
N ALA A 281 7.99 -1.30 -8.98
CA ALA A 281 8.12 0.16 -9.02
C ALA A 281 7.97 0.71 -10.44
N ALA A 282 8.50 0.04 -11.47
CA ALA A 282 8.34 0.45 -12.86
C ALA A 282 6.87 0.37 -13.33
N PHE A 283 6.12 -0.64 -12.88
CA PHE A 283 4.68 -0.75 -13.18
C PHE A 283 3.90 0.34 -12.47
N LEU A 284 4.21 0.59 -11.20
CA LEU A 284 3.59 1.65 -10.42
C LEU A 284 3.90 3.03 -11.01
N LYS A 285 5.15 3.31 -11.38
CA LYS A 285 5.54 4.59 -12.00
C LYS A 285 4.72 4.92 -13.24
N ARG A 286 4.47 3.92 -14.10
CA ARG A 286 3.61 4.10 -15.29
C ARG A 286 2.17 4.42 -14.89
N ALA A 287 1.62 3.70 -13.90
CA ALA A 287 0.28 3.94 -13.42
C ALA A 287 0.10 5.33 -12.82
N LEU A 288 1.09 5.81 -12.04
CA LEU A 288 1.10 7.16 -11.47
C LEU A 288 1.22 8.24 -12.55
N ALA A 289 2.03 8.00 -13.60
CA ALA A 289 2.15 8.92 -14.72
C ALA A 289 0.83 9.06 -15.49
N ASP A 290 0.12 7.97 -15.72
CA ASP A 290 -1.20 7.99 -16.35
C ASP A 290 -2.23 8.72 -15.48
N ALA A 291 -2.23 8.46 -14.17
CA ALA A 291 -3.12 9.11 -13.20
C ALA A 291 -2.87 10.62 -13.15
N TYR A 292 -1.60 11.03 -13.04
CA TYR A 292 -1.23 12.44 -12.99
C TYR A 292 -1.60 13.19 -14.27
N ARG A 293 -1.39 12.58 -15.44
CA ARG A 293 -1.74 13.20 -16.74
C ARG A 293 -3.22 13.54 -16.85
N GLN A 294 -4.10 12.74 -16.22
CA GLN A 294 -5.54 13.00 -16.21
C GLN A 294 -5.95 14.17 -15.31
N LEU A 295 -5.08 14.60 -14.40
CA LEU A 295 -5.37 15.60 -13.40
C LEU A 295 -4.62 16.92 -13.62
N ALA A 296 -3.45 16.85 -14.29
CA ALA A 296 -2.49 17.95 -14.35
C ALA A 296 -3.03 19.23 -14.97
N ASP A 297 -3.91 19.10 -15.96
CA ASP A 297 -4.46 20.23 -16.71
C ASP A 297 -5.87 20.67 -16.23
N LEU A 298 -6.39 20.04 -15.19
CA LEU A 298 -7.71 20.41 -14.63
C LEU A 298 -7.61 21.78 -13.93
N LYS A 299 -8.65 22.59 -14.10
CA LYS A 299 -8.81 23.81 -13.30
C LYS A 299 -9.07 23.40 -11.85
N VAL A 300 -8.62 24.23 -10.91
CA VAL A 300 -8.77 23.97 -9.46
C VAL A 300 -10.21 23.64 -9.09
N LYS A 301 -11.17 24.44 -9.58
CA LYS A 301 -12.59 24.20 -9.31
C LYS A 301 -13.04 22.82 -9.79
N ASP A 302 -12.70 22.45 -11.03
CA ASP A 302 -13.11 21.18 -11.63
C ASP A 302 -12.46 19.98 -10.90
N LEU A 303 -11.22 20.16 -10.41
CA LEU A 303 -10.51 19.17 -9.62
C LEU A 303 -11.21 18.91 -8.27
N VAL A 304 -11.54 19.98 -7.53
CA VAL A 304 -12.18 19.87 -6.20
C VAL A 304 -13.61 19.36 -6.34
N ASP A 305 -14.39 19.87 -7.31
CA ASP A 305 -15.76 19.40 -7.58
C ASP A 305 -15.77 17.91 -7.93
N ARG A 306 -14.85 17.45 -8.80
CA ARG A 306 -14.71 16.03 -9.16
C ARG A 306 -14.36 15.16 -7.96
N ARG A 307 -13.48 15.62 -7.06
CA ARG A 307 -13.13 14.90 -5.83
C ARG A 307 -14.33 14.80 -4.91
N TYR A 308 -15.09 15.86 -4.76
CA TYR A 308 -16.31 15.87 -3.97
C TYR A 308 -17.36 14.90 -4.54
N GLU A 309 -17.66 14.96 -5.84
CA GLU A 309 -18.59 14.06 -6.51
C GLU A 309 -18.17 12.59 -6.35
N ARG A 310 -16.87 12.30 -6.45
CA ARG A 310 -16.32 10.98 -6.20
C ARG A 310 -16.65 10.50 -4.78
N LEU A 311 -16.42 11.31 -3.75
CA LEU A 311 -16.71 10.96 -2.36
C LEU A 311 -18.19 10.73 -2.14
N GLN A 312 -19.06 11.53 -2.75
CA GLN A 312 -20.52 11.38 -2.69
C GLN A 312 -21.02 10.14 -3.46
N SER A 313 -20.28 9.65 -4.43
CA SER A 313 -20.66 8.47 -5.23
C SER A 313 -20.41 7.14 -4.55
N TYR A 314 -19.72 7.13 -3.41
CA TYR A 314 -19.44 5.90 -2.67
C TYR A 314 -20.69 5.28 -2.08
N GLY A 315 -20.81 3.97 -2.24
CA GLY A 315 -21.96 3.20 -1.78
C GLY A 315 -23.10 3.16 -2.80
N ARG A 316 -23.34 1.99 -3.36
CA ARG A 316 -24.48 1.70 -4.24
C ARG A 316 -25.51 0.91 -3.46
N PHE A 317 -26.73 1.41 -3.40
CA PHE A 317 -27.85 0.70 -2.79
C PHE A 317 -29.08 0.74 -3.71
N THR A 318 -29.96 -0.23 -3.58
CA THR A 318 -31.25 -0.25 -4.26
C THR A 318 -32.32 0.05 -3.22
N ASP A 319 -33.04 1.15 -3.38
CA ASP A 319 -34.20 1.45 -2.54
C ASP A 319 -35.39 0.62 -3.04
N THR A 320 -35.68 -0.47 -2.33
CA THR A 320 -36.82 -1.35 -2.64
C THR A 320 -38.18 -0.72 -2.33
N LYS A 321 -38.22 0.40 -1.61
CA LYS A 321 -39.47 1.12 -1.28
C LYS A 321 -39.90 2.14 -2.36
N ALA A 322 -38.97 2.56 -3.23
CA ALA A 322 -39.28 3.52 -4.31
C ALA A 322 -40.07 2.91 -5.47
N ASN A 323 -40.13 1.59 -5.60
CA ASN A 323 -40.84 0.88 -6.67
C ASN A 323 -42.27 0.41 -6.30
N SER A 324 -42.78 0.85 -5.17
CA SER A 324 -44.14 0.49 -4.70
C SER A 324 -45.07 1.72 -4.66
N LYS A 325 -45.00 2.57 -5.71
CA LYS A 325 -46.02 3.59 -5.97
C LYS A 325 -46.49 3.53 -7.42
#